data_7e8b000e24ac4001de5b4c1373a2d89a
#
_entry.id   7e8b000e24ac4001de5b4c1373a2d89a
#
_cell.length_a   1.000
_cell.length_b   1.000
_cell.length_c   1.000
_cell.angle_alpha   90.00
_cell.angle_beta   90.00
_cell.angle_gamma   90.00
#
_symmetry.space_group_name_H-M   'P 1'
#
loop_
_entity.id
_entity.type
_entity.pdbx_description
1 polymer ?
#
loop_
_entity_poly.entity_id
_entity_poly.type
_entity_poly.pdbx_seq_one_letter_code
_entity_poly.pdbx_strand_id
1 'polypeptide(L)'
;MNIENTELLHTDVLIIGGGTAGCYAALTVRENSDYKIIIAEKANIKRSGCLAAGVNAINAYIVKGRKPEDYVDYAKKDADNIVREDLLLTMSEGLNRVTAKMEQLGLVILKDEDGEYVARGNRNIKINGENMKPLLASAVEALPDVTILNRVNITDYLIEDNEIKGAIGFSIEEHKAYVIRAKKVLCATGGAAGLYRPNNPGFSRHKMWYPPFNTGAGFAMGILGGAEMTTFEMRFIALRCKDTIAPTGTIAQGVGAKQVNSLGEVYETKYGLTTSERVYGTVMENLQGRGPCYLRTEGISEEQNESLKKAYLNMAPSQTLKWLESGRKPSEQNVEIEGTEPYIVGGHTASGYWVDTNRQTTINGLYAAGDVAGGCPQKYVTGAMVEGEIAAKHIVQMLDEQESASDERSEVETLDAKLQTVVDDKITEYSHYLNNPSGMFTTEALEEAMQKVMDNYAGGISAHYQFNAKQLELAKQKIRQLQELLSDVKADDMHELMFVYELRERLVVCLSVIAHLEARKETRWHSFAENLDYPEKSDAWLKYVNSRYEDGEIKIIFRDLVGREEAYEHLY
;
A
#
# COMPACT_ATOMS: atom_id res chain seq x y z
N MET A 1 -4.04 -6.65 -32.81
CA MET A 1 -4.64 -5.35 -32.41
C MET A 1 -3.50 -4.41 -32.09
N ASN A 2 -3.54 -3.15 -32.47
CA ASN A 2 -2.47 -2.18 -32.19
C ASN A 2 -3.04 -1.03 -31.34
N ILE A 3 -2.17 -0.29 -30.68
CA ILE A 3 -2.52 1.03 -30.18
C ILE A 3 -2.83 1.91 -31.41
N GLU A 4 -4.07 2.39 -31.50
CA GLU A 4 -4.57 3.12 -32.67
C GLU A 4 -4.35 4.62 -32.57
N ASN A 5 -4.25 5.12 -31.34
CA ASN A 5 -4.09 6.54 -31.04
C ASN A 5 -3.20 6.75 -29.82
N THR A 6 -2.38 7.79 -29.88
CA THR A 6 -1.59 8.28 -28.74
C THR A 6 -2.00 9.70 -28.44
N GLU A 7 -2.49 9.94 -27.25
CA GLU A 7 -2.87 11.28 -26.78
C GLU A 7 -1.76 11.88 -25.92
N LEU A 8 -1.25 13.03 -26.31
CA LEU A 8 -0.30 13.83 -25.53
C LEU A 8 -1.08 14.86 -24.70
N LEU A 9 -0.93 14.77 -23.38
CA LEU A 9 -1.56 15.68 -22.42
C LEU A 9 -0.49 16.46 -21.67
N HIS A 10 -0.85 17.68 -21.24
CA HIS A 10 0.00 18.56 -20.46
C HIS A 10 -0.69 19.01 -19.19
N THR A 11 0.02 18.98 -18.06
CA THR A 11 -0.46 19.45 -16.78
C THR A 11 0.66 20.00 -15.91
N ASP A 12 0.34 20.79 -14.91
CA ASP A 12 1.35 21.22 -13.92
C ASP A 12 1.62 20.08 -12.94
N VAL A 13 0.55 19.41 -12.47
CA VAL A 13 0.63 18.32 -11.49
C VAL A 13 -0.07 17.08 -12.03
N LEU A 14 0.67 15.98 -12.14
CA LEU A 14 0.10 14.66 -12.41
C LEU A 14 0.02 13.87 -11.10
N ILE A 15 -1.17 13.40 -10.76
CA ILE A 15 -1.42 12.49 -9.64
C ILE A 15 -1.72 11.10 -10.20
N ILE A 16 -0.90 10.11 -9.87
CA ILE A 16 -1.09 8.72 -10.30
C ILE A 16 -1.73 7.96 -9.14
N GLY A 17 -3.02 7.62 -9.30
CA GLY A 17 -3.86 6.97 -8.29
C GLY A 17 -4.80 7.94 -7.59
N GLY A 18 -6.10 7.77 -7.84
CA GLY A 18 -7.20 8.52 -7.23
C GLY A 18 -7.67 7.90 -5.89
N GLY A 19 -6.76 7.31 -5.11
CA GLY A 19 -7.02 6.79 -3.76
C GLY A 19 -7.13 7.90 -2.72
N THR A 20 -6.98 7.54 -1.44
CA THR A 20 -7.06 8.48 -0.31
C THR A 20 -6.07 9.62 -0.41
N ALA A 21 -4.79 9.30 -0.58
CA ALA A 21 -3.70 10.29 -0.67
C ALA A 21 -3.85 11.17 -1.91
N GLY A 22 -4.12 10.56 -3.08
CA GLY A 22 -4.25 11.29 -4.33
C GLY A 22 -5.44 12.25 -4.36
N CYS A 23 -6.61 11.83 -3.89
CA CYS A 23 -7.78 12.71 -3.77
C CYS A 23 -7.50 13.88 -2.82
N TYR A 24 -6.91 13.61 -1.67
CA TYR A 24 -6.64 14.66 -0.69
C TYR A 24 -5.55 15.64 -1.17
N ALA A 25 -4.55 15.14 -1.90
CA ALA A 25 -3.54 15.97 -2.54
C ALA A 25 -4.16 16.91 -3.60
N ALA A 26 -5.07 16.41 -4.44
CA ALA A 26 -5.77 17.24 -5.42
C ALA A 26 -6.56 18.38 -4.77
N LEU A 27 -7.29 18.09 -3.68
CA LEU A 27 -7.97 19.10 -2.87
C LEU A 27 -6.99 20.15 -2.35
N THR A 28 -5.85 19.70 -1.84
CA THR A 28 -4.82 20.60 -1.27
C THR A 28 -4.16 21.47 -2.32
N VAL A 29 -3.81 20.92 -3.50
CA VAL A 29 -3.24 21.72 -4.61
C VAL A 29 -4.21 22.83 -5.00
N ARG A 30 -5.50 22.49 -5.21
CA ARG A 30 -6.52 23.49 -5.62
C ARG A 30 -6.84 24.53 -4.55
N GLU A 31 -6.69 24.21 -3.29
CA GLU A 31 -6.86 25.18 -2.19
C GLU A 31 -5.71 26.20 -2.11
N ASN A 32 -4.55 25.86 -2.63
CA ASN A 32 -3.34 26.67 -2.51
C ASN A 32 -2.85 27.26 -3.84
N SER A 33 -3.45 26.89 -4.97
CA SER A 33 -3.01 27.35 -6.29
C SER A 33 -4.07 27.16 -7.38
N ASP A 34 -3.79 27.71 -8.56
CA ASP A 34 -4.58 27.52 -9.79
C ASP A 34 -3.90 26.57 -10.78
N TYR A 35 -2.93 25.77 -10.36
CA TYR A 35 -2.25 24.80 -11.20
C TYR A 35 -3.20 23.74 -11.74
N LYS A 36 -3.00 23.36 -13.00
CA LYS A 36 -3.76 22.29 -13.66
C LYS A 36 -3.37 20.93 -13.10
N ILE A 37 -4.37 20.10 -12.84
CA ILE A 37 -4.17 18.76 -12.29
C ILE A 37 -4.76 17.72 -13.23
N ILE A 38 -3.99 16.67 -13.50
CA ILE A 38 -4.51 15.42 -14.07
C ILE A 38 -4.39 14.33 -13.01
N ILE A 39 -5.49 13.61 -12.76
CA ILE A 39 -5.51 12.39 -11.95
C ILE A 39 -5.67 11.20 -12.89
N ALA A 40 -4.68 10.32 -12.96
CA ALA A 40 -4.78 9.06 -13.68
C ALA A 40 -5.15 7.94 -12.70
N GLU A 41 -6.32 7.35 -12.90
CA GLU A 41 -6.89 6.29 -12.04
C GLU A 41 -7.13 5.01 -12.86
N LYS A 42 -6.50 3.92 -12.45
CA LYS A 42 -6.63 2.61 -13.13
C LYS A 42 -8.06 2.06 -13.11
N ALA A 43 -8.78 2.27 -12.01
CA ALA A 43 -10.17 1.86 -11.86
C ALA A 43 -11.13 3.05 -12.06
N ASN A 44 -11.92 3.38 -11.06
CA ASN A 44 -12.79 4.55 -11.04
C ASN A 44 -12.61 5.29 -9.72
N ILE A 45 -12.37 6.58 -9.77
CA ILE A 45 -12.07 7.41 -8.59
C ILE A 45 -13.16 7.32 -7.51
N LYS A 46 -14.42 7.04 -7.89
CA LYS A 46 -15.53 6.96 -6.93
C LYS A 46 -15.41 5.81 -5.95
N ARG A 47 -14.77 4.71 -6.34
CA ARG A 47 -14.66 3.48 -5.52
C ARG A 47 -13.35 2.73 -5.75
N SER A 48 -12.23 3.43 -5.91
CA SER A 48 -10.91 2.82 -6.05
C SER A 48 -10.13 2.81 -4.74
N GLY A 49 -9.12 1.94 -4.68
CA GLY A 49 -8.16 1.83 -3.59
C GLY A 49 -8.71 1.15 -2.32
N CYS A 50 -7.87 1.10 -1.29
CA CYS A 50 -8.17 0.41 -0.03
C CYS A 50 -9.39 1.01 0.69
N LEU A 51 -9.57 2.33 0.63
CA LEU A 51 -10.68 3.03 1.28
C LEU A 51 -12.05 2.69 0.67
N ALA A 52 -12.10 2.09 -0.51
CA ALA A 52 -13.35 1.69 -1.16
C ALA A 52 -14.21 0.71 -0.32
N ALA A 53 -13.58 -0.07 0.56
CA ALA A 53 -14.26 -0.96 1.49
C ALA A 53 -14.93 -0.24 2.66
N GLY A 54 -14.63 1.05 2.86
CA GLY A 54 -15.03 1.81 4.04
C GLY A 54 -14.22 1.46 5.29
N VAL A 55 -14.34 2.29 6.32
CA VAL A 55 -13.69 2.10 7.62
C VAL A 55 -14.61 2.55 8.76
N ASN A 56 -14.47 1.96 9.94
CA ASN A 56 -15.30 2.28 11.11
C ASN A 56 -14.54 3.06 12.20
N ALA A 57 -13.29 3.35 11.99
CA ALA A 57 -12.45 4.15 12.87
C ALA A 57 -11.30 4.78 12.10
N ILE A 58 -10.88 5.94 12.51
CA ILE A 58 -9.71 6.64 11.96
C ILE A 58 -8.75 7.05 13.07
N ASN A 59 -7.47 7.17 12.73
CA ASN A 59 -6.44 7.60 13.66
C ASN A 59 -6.55 9.10 13.91
N ALA A 60 -6.48 9.46 15.18
CA ALA A 60 -6.42 10.85 15.62
C ALA A 60 -5.86 10.90 17.04
N TYR A 61 -5.30 12.03 17.45
CA TYR A 61 -4.91 12.29 18.83
C TYR A 61 -5.83 13.30 19.52
N ILE A 62 -7.07 13.41 19.05
CA ILE A 62 -8.14 14.24 19.60
C ILE A 62 -8.50 13.82 21.03
N VAL A 63 -8.28 12.55 21.38
CA VAL A 63 -8.55 12.03 22.72
C VAL A 63 -7.77 12.85 23.76
N LYS A 64 -8.48 13.33 24.78
CA LYS A 64 -7.94 14.21 25.82
C LYS A 64 -6.64 13.70 26.42
N GLY A 65 -5.63 14.58 26.48
CA GLY A 65 -4.29 14.28 27.00
C GLY A 65 -3.35 13.60 26.02
N ARG A 66 -3.74 13.45 24.75
CA ARG A 66 -2.90 12.90 23.69
C ARG A 66 -2.28 13.99 22.82
N LYS A 67 -1.10 13.67 22.26
CA LYS A 67 -0.32 14.55 21.41
C LYS A 67 0.34 13.76 20.26
N PRO A 68 0.82 14.42 19.19
CA PRO A 68 1.42 13.75 18.04
C PRO A 68 2.53 12.76 18.38
N GLU A 69 3.39 13.11 19.33
CA GLU A 69 4.54 12.27 19.73
C GLU A 69 4.11 10.91 20.33
N ASP A 70 2.93 10.85 20.98
CA ASP A 70 2.39 9.58 21.49
C ASP A 70 2.13 8.58 20.33
N TYR A 71 1.79 9.11 19.15
CA TYR A 71 1.59 8.30 17.97
C TYR A 71 2.92 7.81 17.38
N VAL A 72 3.93 8.68 17.36
CA VAL A 72 5.29 8.33 16.94
C VAL A 72 5.83 7.20 17.82
N ASP A 73 5.73 7.33 19.12
CA ASP A 73 6.22 6.32 20.09
C ASP A 73 5.49 4.98 19.92
N TYR A 74 4.18 5.00 19.64
CA TYR A 74 3.42 3.80 19.34
C TYR A 74 3.91 3.12 18.05
N ALA A 75 4.00 3.87 16.94
CA ALA A 75 4.41 3.32 15.65
C ALA A 75 5.86 2.80 15.68
N LYS A 76 6.75 3.51 16.36
CA LYS A 76 8.14 3.09 16.59
C LYS A 76 8.22 1.76 17.34
N LYS A 77 7.41 1.62 18.40
CA LYS A 77 7.34 0.37 19.17
C LYS A 77 6.80 -0.79 18.33
N ASP A 78 5.72 -0.56 17.56
CA ASP A 78 5.08 -1.59 16.72
C ASP A 78 6.01 -2.07 15.60
N ALA A 79 6.87 -1.18 15.06
CA ALA A 79 7.85 -1.48 14.03
C ALA A 79 9.26 -1.84 14.58
N ASP A 80 9.35 -2.17 15.87
CA ASP A 80 10.60 -2.58 16.53
C ASP A 80 11.79 -1.64 16.26
N ASN A 81 11.51 -0.34 16.32
CA ASN A 81 12.43 0.80 16.13
C ASN A 81 12.88 1.10 14.68
N ILE A 82 12.54 0.30 13.69
CA ILE A 82 12.91 0.57 12.28
C ILE A 82 11.85 1.46 11.62
N VAL A 83 11.91 2.75 11.89
CA VAL A 83 10.99 3.76 11.34
C VAL A 83 11.71 5.08 11.10
N ARG A 84 11.17 5.90 10.20
CA ARG A 84 11.52 7.30 10.01
C ARG A 84 10.71 8.14 11.03
N GLU A 85 11.32 8.47 12.18
CA GLU A 85 10.63 9.24 13.22
C GLU A 85 10.28 10.66 12.77
N ASP A 86 11.10 11.26 11.91
CA ASP A 86 10.85 12.57 11.27
C ASP A 86 9.57 12.54 10.40
N LEU A 87 9.40 11.50 9.59
CA LEU A 87 8.19 11.32 8.78
C LEU A 87 6.96 11.03 9.63
N LEU A 88 7.12 10.22 10.68
CA LEU A 88 6.03 9.91 11.62
C LEU A 88 5.55 11.16 12.35
N LEU A 89 6.47 12.05 12.78
CA LEU A 89 6.12 13.27 13.48
C LEU A 89 5.33 14.22 12.55
N THR A 90 5.87 14.53 11.38
CA THR A 90 5.19 15.44 10.42
C THR A 90 3.83 14.90 9.99
N MET A 91 3.69 13.57 9.86
CA MET A 91 2.40 12.93 9.60
C MET A 91 1.46 13.05 10.80
N SER A 92 1.93 12.74 12.01
CA SER A 92 1.09 12.74 13.22
C SER A 92 0.51 14.11 13.52
N GLU A 93 1.27 15.18 13.33
CA GLU A 93 0.83 16.58 13.53
C GLU A 93 -0.38 16.96 12.66
N GLY A 94 -0.58 16.27 11.53
CA GLY A 94 -1.69 16.54 10.61
C GLY A 94 -2.97 15.76 10.90
N LEU A 95 -2.94 14.68 11.69
CA LEU A 95 -4.06 13.75 11.84
C LEU A 95 -5.38 14.39 12.25
N ASN A 96 -5.34 15.31 13.24
CA ASN A 96 -6.54 16.00 13.72
C ASN A 96 -7.07 17.00 12.68
N ARG A 97 -6.18 17.69 11.97
CA ARG A 97 -6.54 18.66 10.93
C ARG A 97 -7.28 18.00 9.76
N VAL A 98 -6.75 16.90 9.23
CA VAL A 98 -7.41 16.19 8.13
C VAL A 98 -8.73 15.56 8.58
N THR A 99 -8.82 15.12 9.84
CA THR A 99 -10.06 14.60 10.44
C THR A 99 -11.14 15.68 10.45
N ALA A 100 -10.83 16.89 10.95
CA ALA A 100 -11.76 18.01 10.98
C ALA A 100 -12.22 18.40 9.56
N LYS A 101 -11.33 18.37 8.56
CA LYS A 101 -11.68 18.64 7.18
C LYS A 101 -12.61 17.58 6.61
N MET A 102 -12.40 16.31 6.92
CA MET A 102 -13.30 15.24 6.49
C MET A 102 -14.70 15.40 7.10
N GLU A 103 -14.82 15.82 8.34
CA GLU A 103 -16.12 16.15 8.96
C GLU A 103 -16.81 17.30 8.20
N GLN A 104 -16.07 18.36 7.84
CA GLN A 104 -16.59 19.45 7.02
C GLN A 104 -17.07 19.00 5.63
N LEU A 105 -16.42 18.00 5.04
CA LEU A 105 -16.82 17.38 3.76
C LEU A 105 -18.04 16.46 3.90
N GLY A 106 -18.51 16.20 5.13
CA GLY A 106 -19.71 15.40 5.40
C GLY A 106 -19.42 14.01 5.99
N LEU A 107 -18.20 13.72 6.42
CA LEU A 107 -17.93 12.48 7.15
C LEU A 107 -18.66 12.48 8.49
N VAL A 108 -19.44 11.43 8.75
CA VAL A 108 -20.13 11.25 10.01
C VAL A 108 -19.16 10.69 11.06
N ILE A 109 -18.79 11.53 12.02
CA ILE A 109 -18.00 11.14 13.20
C ILE A 109 -18.95 10.94 14.37
N LEU A 110 -18.82 9.82 15.08
CA LEU A 110 -19.68 9.52 16.22
C LEU A 110 -19.30 10.40 17.40
N LYS A 111 -20.31 11.05 17.99
CA LYS A 111 -20.18 11.89 19.18
C LYS A 111 -21.02 11.32 20.34
N ASP A 112 -20.53 11.51 21.54
CA ASP A 112 -21.24 11.17 22.77
C ASP A 112 -22.32 12.21 23.14
N GLU A 113 -22.94 12.04 24.30
CA GLU A 113 -23.99 12.93 24.79
C GLU A 113 -23.48 14.35 25.06
N ASP A 114 -22.20 14.53 25.36
CA ASP A 114 -21.53 15.80 25.57
C ASP A 114 -21.04 16.46 24.29
N GLY A 115 -21.19 15.78 23.14
CA GLY A 115 -20.75 16.24 21.82
C GLY A 115 -19.28 15.97 21.51
N GLU A 116 -18.59 15.23 22.37
CA GLU A 116 -17.19 14.83 22.16
C GLU A 116 -17.08 13.60 21.26
N TYR A 117 -15.98 13.47 20.52
CA TYR A 117 -15.77 12.33 19.65
C TYR A 117 -15.61 11.02 20.42
N VAL A 118 -16.35 9.99 20.02
CA VAL A 118 -16.28 8.67 20.65
C VAL A 118 -14.95 7.99 20.33
N ALA A 119 -14.10 7.86 21.34
CA ALA A 119 -12.82 7.22 21.22
C ALA A 119 -12.94 5.70 21.05
N ARG A 120 -12.01 5.12 20.28
CA ARG A 120 -11.73 3.69 20.20
C ARG A 120 -10.29 3.43 20.63
N GLY A 121 -10.10 3.09 21.91
CA GLY A 121 -8.77 3.04 22.50
C GLY A 121 -8.15 4.44 22.63
N ASN A 122 -6.83 4.51 22.49
CA ASN A 122 -6.09 5.74 22.82
C ASN A 122 -5.73 6.63 21.62
N ARG A 123 -5.99 6.19 20.39
CA ARG A 123 -5.49 6.82 19.15
C ARG A 123 -6.47 6.77 17.98
N ASN A 124 -7.67 6.28 18.19
CA ASN A 124 -8.68 6.20 17.15
C ASN A 124 -9.99 6.80 17.64
N ILE A 125 -10.75 7.34 16.71
CA ILE A 125 -12.14 7.74 16.92
C ILE A 125 -13.07 6.91 16.03
N LYS A 126 -14.29 6.72 16.49
CA LYS A 126 -15.31 5.95 15.76
C LYS A 126 -15.98 6.83 14.71
N ILE A 127 -16.11 6.30 13.52
CA ILE A 127 -16.80 6.96 12.41
C ILE A 127 -17.80 6.02 11.74
N ASN A 128 -18.69 6.61 10.95
CA ASN A 128 -19.45 5.91 9.93
C ASN A 128 -18.83 6.22 8.56
N GLY A 129 -17.82 5.44 8.17
CA GLY A 129 -16.93 5.73 7.05
C GLY A 129 -17.19 4.95 5.77
N GLU A 130 -18.39 4.37 5.59
CA GLU A 130 -18.76 3.70 4.35
C GLU A 130 -18.74 4.67 3.14
N ASN A 131 -19.07 5.93 3.38
CA ASN A 131 -19.12 6.98 2.37
C ASN A 131 -17.82 7.75 2.21
N MET A 132 -16.78 7.44 2.95
CA MET A 132 -15.57 8.26 2.98
C MET A 132 -14.91 8.39 1.61
N LYS A 133 -14.81 7.29 0.87
CA LYS A 133 -14.26 7.32 -0.50
C LYS A 133 -15.16 8.11 -1.48
N PRO A 134 -16.47 7.87 -1.55
CA PRO A 134 -17.40 8.71 -2.35
C PRO A 134 -17.35 10.19 -1.99
N LEU A 135 -17.24 10.56 -0.71
CA LEU A 135 -17.12 11.95 -0.28
C LEU A 135 -15.86 12.62 -0.85
N LEU A 136 -14.71 11.96 -0.73
CA LEU A 136 -13.46 12.46 -1.32
C LEU A 136 -13.55 12.58 -2.84
N ALA A 137 -14.08 11.57 -3.52
CA ALA A 137 -14.22 11.58 -4.97
C ALA A 137 -15.13 12.73 -5.43
N SER A 138 -16.30 12.91 -4.79
CA SER A 138 -17.22 13.98 -5.12
C SER A 138 -16.63 15.37 -4.89
N ALA A 139 -15.84 15.53 -3.81
CA ALA A 139 -15.14 16.78 -3.56
C ALA A 139 -14.12 17.10 -4.67
N VAL A 140 -13.38 16.08 -5.15
CA VAL A 140 -12.42 16.25 -6.26
C VAL A 140 -13.12 16.49 -7.59
N GLU A 141 -14.23 15.76 -7.90
CA GLU A 141 -15.02 15.96 -9.13
C GLU A 141 -15.62 17.39 -9.22
N ALA A 142 -15.82 18.04 -8.09
CA ALA A 142 -16.33 19.41 -8.04
C ALA A 142 -15.26 20.51 -8.23
N LEU A 143 -13.97 20.15 -8.26
CA LEU A 143 -12.89 21.11 -8.41
C LEU A 143 -12.77 21.63 -9.85
N PRO A 144 -12.54 22.92 -10.07
CA PRO A 144 -12.18 23.44 -11.39
C PRO A 144 -10.75 23.00 -11.80
N ASP A 145 -10.48 22.94 -13.10
CA ASP A 145 -9.16 22.65 -13.68
C ASP A 145 -8.52 21.33 -13.19
N VAL A 146 -9.36 20.36 -12.84
CA VAL A 146 -8.98 18.98 -12.54
C VAL A 146 -9.55 18.05 -13.59
N THR A 147 -8.67 17.36 -14.30
CA THR A 147 -9.04 16.30 -15.25
C THR A 147 -8.87 14.95 -14.61
N ILE A 148 -9.92 14.13 -14.57
CA ILE A 148 -9.87 12.77 -14.02
C ILE A 148 -9.93 11.77 -15.18
N LEU A 149 -8.84 11.03 -15.36
CA LEU A 149 -8.73 9.95 -16.33
C LEU A 149 -9.00 8.62 -15.60
N ASN A 150 -10.27 8.20 -15.56
CA ASN A 150 -10.60 6.87 -15.07
C ASN A 150 -10.28 5.81 -16.12
N ARG A 151 -10.00 4.57 -15.71
CA ARG A 151 -9.66 3.45 -16.58
C ARG A 151 -8.38 3.68 -17.39
N VAL A 152 -7.43 4.40 -16.80
CA VAL A 152 -6.11 4.64 -17.38
C VAL A 152 -5.04 4.01 -16.50
N ASN A 153 -4.36 3.00 -17.04
CA ASN A 153 -3.26 2.30 -16.38
C ASN A 153 -1.93 2.97 -16.74
N ILE A 154 -1.32 3.66 -15.80
CA ILE A 154 0.03 4.22 -15.95
C ILE A 154 1.05 3.10 -15.69
N THR A 155 2.02 2.96 -16.57
CA THR A 155 2.97 1.83 -16.57
C THR A 155 4.41 2.22 -16.31
N ASP A 156 4.81 3.43 -16.72
CA ASP A 156 6.20 3.88 -16.59
C ASP A 156 6.26 5.42 -16.42
N TYR A 157 7.30 5.88 -15.72
CA TYR A 157 7.64 7.29 -15.65
C TYR A 157 8.44 7.73 -16.88
N LEU A 158 8.30 8.99 -17.24
CA LEU A 158 9.19 9.69 -18.17
C LEU A 158 10.21 10.46 -17.33
N ILE A 159 11.45 10.00 -17.34
CA ILE A 159 12.54 10.56 -16.52
C ILE A 159 13.69 10.94 -17.45
N GLU A 160 14.26 12.10 -17.24
CA GLU A 160 15.45 12.58 -17.90
C GLU A 160 16.38 13.25 -16.88
N ASP A 161 17.66 12.87 -16.88
CA ASP A 161 18.70 13.41 -16.00
C ASP A 161 18.27 13.46 -14.51
N ASN A 162 17.69 12.37 -14.02
CA ASN A 162 17.13 12.21 -12.67
C ASN A 162 15.99 13.20 -12.33
N GLU A 163 15.32 13.75 -13.32
CA GLU A 163 14.16 14.61 -13.15
C GLU A 163 12.92 14.01 -13.82
N ILE A 164 11.80 14.04 -13.12
CA ILE A 164 10.52 13.60 -13.67
C ILE A 164 10.02 14.56 -14.75
N LYS A 165 9.56 14.01 -15.87
CA LYS A 165 8.99 14.80 -17.00
C LYS A 165 7.54 14.41 -17.28
N GLY A 166 7.02 13.39 -16.59
CA GLY A 166 5.67 12.89 -16.77
C GLY A 166 5.58 11.37 -16.65
N ALA A 167 4.57 10.81 -17.31
CA ALA A 167 4.34 9.36 -17.32
C ALA A 167 3.67 8.90 -18.61
N ILE A 168 3.75 7.60 -18.87
CA ILE A 168 3.07 6.95 -19.98
C ILE A 168 2.18 5.81 -19.47
N GLY A 169 1.06 5.60 -20.15
CA GLY A 169 0.12 4.53 -19.86
C GLY A 169 -0.86 4.29 -21.00
N PHE A 170 -1.89 3.52 -20.75
CA PHE A 170 -2.91 3.22 -21.73
C PHE A 170 -4.32 3.15 -21.11
N SER A 171 -5.34 3.37 -21.94
CA SER A 171 -6.71 3.09 -21.59
C SER A 171 -6.96 1.58 -21.51
N ILE A 172 -7.65 1.11 -20.47
CA ILE A 172 -8.03 -0.30 -20.36
C ILE A 172 -9.31 -0.65 -21.13
N GLU A 173 -9.97 0.35 -21.72
CA GLU A 173 -11.21 0.19 -22.49
C GLU A 173 -11.03 0.50 -23.98
N GLU A 174 -10.08 1.35 -24.33
CA GLU A 174 -9.84 1.82 -25.69
C GLU A 174 -8.41 1.48 -26.16
N HIS A 175 -8.21 1.27 -27.46
CA HIS A 175 -6.88 1.07 -28.07
C HIS A 175 -6.08 2.38 -28.14
N LYS A 176 -5.83 2.98 -26.98
CA LYS A 176 -5.28 4.31 -26.84
C LYS A 176 -4.18 4.36 -25.78
N ALA A 177 -3.06 4.96 -26.14
CA ALA A 177 -2.01 5.31 -25.21
C ALA A 177 -2.14 6.76 -24.75
N TYR A 178 -1.72 7.03 -23.52
CA TYR A 178 -1.60 8.36 -22.96
C TYR A 178 -0.14 8.67 -22.63
N VAL A 179 0.34 9.80 -23.12
CA VAL A 179 1.61 10.40 -22.73
C VAL A 179 1.26 11.68 -21.98
N ILE A 180 1.56 11.73 -20.70
CA ILE A 180 1.19 12.85 -19.83
C ILE A 180 2.45 13.57 -19.38
N ARG A 181 2.70 14.75 -19.96
CA ARG A 181 3.76 15.66 -19.54
C ARG A 181 3.33 16.39 -18.28
N ALA A 182 4.20 16.44 -17.30
CA ALA A 182 3.91 17.11 -16.03
C ALA A 182 5.16 17.75 -15.45
N LYS A 183 5.01 18.92 -14.83
CA LYS A 183 6.10 19.60 -14.11
C LYS A 183 6.46 18.88 -12.82
N LYS A 184 5.45 18.36 -12.12
CA LYS A 184 5.59 17.56 -10.90
C LYS A 184 4.66 16.35 -10.95
N VAL A 185 5.08 15.24 -10.36
CA VAL A 185 4.30 13.99 -10.32
C VAL A 185 4.17 13.51 -8.87
N LEU A 186 2.96 13.19 -8.45
CA LEU A 186 2.67 12.50 -7.19
C LEU A 186 2.26 11.07 -7.45
N CYS A 187 3.03 10.12 -6.97
CA CYS A 187 2.67 8.71 -6.92
C CYS A 187 1.82 8.43 -5.68
N ALA A 188 0.56 8.02 -5.87
CA ALA A 188 -0.41 7.69 -4.82
C ALA A 188 -1.13 6.36 -5.12
N THR A 189 -0.39 5.39 -5.69
CA THR A 189 -0.92 4.13 -6.23
C THR A 189 -1.26 3.07 -5.19
N GLY A 190 -0.94 3.32 -3.92
CA GLY A 190 -1.10 2.33 -2.86
C GLY A 190 0.02 1.28 -2.85
N GLY A 191 -0.20 0.19 -2.12
CA GLY A 191 0.77 -0.89 -1.94
C GLY A 191 0.69 -2.00 -3.00
N ALA A 192 1.23 -3.16 -2.66
CA ALA A 192 1.26 -4.35 -3.52
C ALA A 192 0.60 -5.56 -2.85
N ALA A 193 -0.44 -6.07 -3.51
CA ALA A 193 -1.15 -7.30 -3.20
C ALA A 193 -0.85 -8.39 -4.24
N GLY A 194 -1.10 -9.64 -3.86
CA GLY A 194 -1.00 -10.77 -4.78
C GLY A 194 0.42 -11.20 -5.13
N LEU A 195 1.41 -10.82 -4.32
CA LEU A 195 2.79 -11.29 -4.43
C LEU A 195 2.93 -12.74 -3.93
N TYR A 196 2.16 -13.10 -2.92
CA TYR A 196 2.12 -14.40 -2.27
C TYR A 196 0.79 -15.08 -2.51
N ARG A 197 0.79 -16.40 -2.41
CA ARG A 197 -0.44 -17.17 -2.59
C ARG A 197 -1.41 -16.92 -1.44
N PRO A 198 -2.65 -16.47 -1.73
CA PRO A 198 -3.70 -16.37 -0.73
C PRO A 198 -4.08 -17.75 -0.20
N ASN A 199 -4.38 -17.87 1.11
CA ASN A 199 -4.81 -19.12 1.73
C ASN A 199 -6.33 -19.21 1.94
N ASN A 200 -7.11 -18.52 1.10
CA ASN A 200 -8.57 -18.61 1.15
C ASN A 200 -9.10 -19.85 0.43
N PRO A 201 -10.20 -20.45 0.93
CA PRO A 201 -10.89 -21.52 0.22
C PRO A 201 -11.31 -21.07 -1.20
N GLY A 202 -11.09 -21.91 -2.19
CA GLY A 202 -11.34 -21.57 -3.58
C GLY A 202 -10.44 -20.42 -4.01
N PHE A 203 -9.13 -20.68 -3.98
CA PHE A 203 -8.10 -19.74 -4.46
C PHE A 203 -8.58 -18.95 -5.67
N SER A 204 -8.46 -17.65 -5.59
CA SER A 204 -8.85 -16.75 -6.65
C SER A 204 -7.97 -15.50 -6.58
N ARG A 205 -7.60 -14.98 -7.73
CA ARG A 205 -6.90 -13.70 -7.93
C ARG A 205 -7.49 -12.55 -7.11
N HIS A 206 -8.79 -12.58 -6.83
CA HIS A 206 -9.51 -11.51 -6.17
C HIS A 206 -9.87 -11.78 -4.69
N LYS A 207 -9.54 -12.97 -4.18
CA LYS A 207 -9.83 -13.33 -2.78
C LYS A 207 -8.66 -13.02 -1.86
N MET A 208 -8.33 -11.74 -1.70
CA MET A 208 -7.31 -11.24 -0.79
C MET A 208 -7.81 -10.00 -0.04
N TRP A 209 -7.19 -9.69 1.08
CA TRP A 209 -7.60 -8.55 1.91
C TRP A 209 -7.37 -7.21 1.24
N TYR A 210 -6.14 -6.98 0.77
CA TYR A 210 -5.79 -5.71 0.11
C TYR A 210 -6.40 -5.70 -1.30
N PRO A 211 -6.80 -4.55 -1.84
CA PRO A 211 -7.40 -4.50 -3.16
C PRO A 211 -6.54 -5.22 -4.20
N PRO A 212 -7.08 -6.20 -4.93
CA PRO A 212 -6.28 -7.05 -5.83
C PRO A 212 -5.68 -6.29 -7.01
N PHE A 213 -6.23 -5.13 -7.34
CA PHE A 213 -5.73 -4.24 -8.40
C PHE A 213 -4.66 -3.25 -7.92
N ASN A 214 -4.34 -3.23 -6.64
CA ASN A 214 -3.15 -2.59 -6.09
C ASN A 214 -1.98 -3.58 -6.21
N THR A 215 -1.29 -3.55 -7.31
CA THR A 215 -0.33 -4.57 -7.75
C THR A 215 1.12 -4.18 -7.52
N GLY A 216 1.33 -2.98 -6.95
CA GLY A 216 2.65 -2.41 -6.78
C GLY A 216 3.13 -1.60 -7.99
N ALA A 217 2.21 -1.09 -8.82
CA ALA A 217 2.54 -0.28 -9.99
C ALA A 217 3.52 0.85 -9.66
N GLY A 218 3.22 1.66 -8.63
CA GLY A 218 4.11 2.75 -8.21
C GLY A 218 5.47 2.24 -7.73
N PHE A 219 5.53 1.13 -7.00
CA PHE A 219 6.81 0.53 -6.62
C PHE A 219 7.60 0.11 -7.85
N ALA A 220 6.98 -0.61 -8.79
CA ALA A 220 7.65 -1.08 -9.99
C ALA A 220 8.15 0.08 -10.86
N MET A 221 7.33 1.10 -11.08
CA MET A 221 7.73 2.31 -11.81
C MET A 221 8.93 3.01 -11.15
N GLY A 222 8.91 3.13 -9.81
CA GLY A 222 10.01 3.75 -9.08
C GLY A 222 11.29 2.93 -9.10
N ILE A 223 11.19 1.60 -8.90
CA ILE A 223 12.33 0.68 -8.99
C ILE A 223 12.96 0.80 -10.36
N LEU A 224 12.19 0.61 -11.42
CA LEU A 224 12.68 0.66 -12.81
C LEU A 224 13.18 2.04 -13.22
N GLY A 225 12.62 3.11 -12.62
CA GLY A 225 13.06 4.49 -12.79
C GLY A 225 14.31 4.87 -11.99
N GLY A 226 14.85 3.96 -11.17
CA GLY A 226 16.05 4.21 -10.37
C GLY A 226 15.81 4.95 -9.05
N ALA A 227 14.57 5.08 -8.60
CA ALA A 227 14.27 5.63 -7.28
C ALA A 227 14.79 4.71 -6.18
N GLU A 228 15.23 5.30 -5.07
CA GLU A 228 15.58 4.53 -3.88
C GLU A 228 14.33 4.05 -3.15
N MET A 229 14.33 2.76 -2.81
CA MET A 229 13.28 2.08 -2.05
C MET A 229 13.79 1.67 -0.68
N THR A 230 12.88 1.54 0.29
CA THR A 230 13.23 1.20 1.67
C THR A 230 12.42 0.04 2.22
N THR A 231 13.04 -0.79 3.04
CA THR A 231 12.47 -1.75 3.99
C THR A 231 11.42 -2.72 3.40
N PHE A 232 11.62 -3.24 2.17
CA PHE A 232 10.73 -4.23 1.56
C PHE A 232 10.75 -5.60 2.26
N GLU A 233 11.68 -5.84 3.16
CA GLU A 233 11.67 -6.98 4.07
C GLU A 233 10.57 -6.86 5.13
N MET A 234 10.03 -5.66 5.38
CA MET A 234 8.91 -5.42 6.29
C MET A 234 7.60 -5.67 5.56
N ARG A 235 7.16 -6.92 5.59
CA ARG A 235 5.93 -7.35 4.94
C ARG A 235 4.77 -7.25 5.91
N PHE A 236 3.64 -6.72 5.46
CA PHE A 236 2.44 -6.69 6.28
C PHE A 236 1.73 -8.06 6.27
N ILE A 237 1.53 -8.62 7.43
CA ILE A 237 0.75 -9.83 7.67
C ILE A 237 -0.32 -9.46 8.69
N ALA A 238 -1.58 -9.52 8.29
CA ALA A 238 -2.69 -9.21 9.18
C ALA A 238 -3.21 -10.46 9.88
N LEU A 239 -3.78 -10.26 11.08
CA LEU A 239 -4.62 -11.27 11.70
C LEU A 239 -6.01 -11.19 11.07
N ARG A 240 -6.52 -12.30 10.56
CA ARG A 240 -7.83 -12.40 9.92
C ARG A 240 -8.69 -13.48 10.56
N CYS A 241 -10.00 -13.37 10.36
CA CYS A 241 -10.89 -14.48 10.57
C CYS A 241 -10.60 -15.53 9.49
N LYS A 242 -10.38 -16.76 9.91
CA LYS A 242 -10.04 -17.84 8.99
C LYS A 242 -11.08 -17.99 7.87
N ASP A 243 -10.62 -18.29 6.68
CA ASP A 243 -11.44 -18.47 5.48
C ASP A 243 -12.22 -17.20 5.05
N THR A 244 -11.79 -16.04 5.49
CA THR A 244 -12.31 -14.74 5.03
C THR A 244 -11.21 -13.93 4.38
N ILE A 245 -11.59 -12.87 3.65
CA ILE A 245 -10.62 -11.96 3.01
C ILE A 245 -10.23 -10.77 3.89
N ALA A 246 -10.93 -10.55 5.00
CA ALA A 246 -10.74 -9.32 5.78
C ALA A 246 -9.77 -9.51 6.94
N PRO A 247 -8.82 -8.56 7.17
CA PRO A 247 -7.91 -8.59 8.30
C PRO A 247 -8.62 -8.11 9.57
N THR A 248 -9.69 -8.78 9.92
CA THR A 248 -10.62 -8.36 10.95
C THR A 248 -10.61 -9.29 12.14
N GLY A 249 -9.56 -10.09 12.28
CA GLY A 249 -9.36 -10.96 13.43
C GLY A 249 -9.40 -10.22 14.76
N THR A 250 -9.10 -8.90 14.75
CA THR A 250 -9.11 -8.05 15.96
C THR A 250 -10.45 -7.36 16.24
N ILE A 251 -11.47 -7.46 15.38
CA ILE A 251 -12.76 -6.80 15.59
C ILE A 251 -13.41 -7.25 16.91
N ALA A 252 -13.38 -8.54 17.19
CA ALA A 252 -13.95 -9.09 18.41
C ALA A 252 -13.28 -8.56 19.70
N GLN A 253 -12.09 -8.03 19.63
CA GLN A 253 -11.45 -7.35 20.76
C GLN A 253 -12.23 -6.12 21.23
N GLY A 254 -13.01 -5.50 20.36
CA GLY A 254 -13.92 -4.40 20.71
C GLY A 254 -15.01 -4.80 21.74
N VAL A 255 -15.28 -6.10 21.89
CA VAL A 255 -16.16 -6.66 22.93
C VAL A 255 -15.36 -7.39 24.02
N GLY A 256 -14.04 -7.16 24.10
CA GLY A 256 -13.16 -7.74 25.12
C GLY A 256 -12.72 -9.18 24.85
N ALA A 257 -12.94 -9.72 23.64
CA ALA A 257 -12.50 -11.06 23.28
C ALA A 257 -10.98 -11.19 23.36
N LYS A 258 -10.51 -12.28 23.98
CA LYS A 258 -9.09 -12.63 24.14
C LYS A 258 -8.67 -13.65 23.11
N GLN A 259 -7.40 -13.60 22.69
CA GLN A 259 -6.82 -14.64 21.86
C GLN A 259 -6.54 -15.88 22.69
N VAL A 260 -7.12 -17.00 22.27
CA VAL A 260 -6.95 -18.31 22.92
C VAL A 260 -6.52 -19.36 21.91
N ASN A 261 -5.74 -20.34 22.40
CA ASN A 261 -5.36 -21.51 21.62
C ASN A 261 -6.43 -22.62 21.72
N SER A 262 -6.20 -23.77 21.09
CA SER A 262 -7.12 -24.93 21.10
C SER A 262 -7.33 -25.55 22.47
N LEU A 263 -6.42 -25.27 23.41
CA LEU A 263 -6.54 -25.74 24.82
C LEU A 263 -7.35 -24.76 25.68
N GLY A 264 -7.82 -23.64 25.10
CA GLY A 264 -8.52 -22.58 25.81
C GLY A 264 -7.63 -21.62 26.61
N GLU A 265 -6.33 -21.71 26.46
CA GLU A 265 -5.37 -20.88 27.16
C GLU A 265 -5.27 -19.50 26.47
N VAL A 266 -5.30 -18.42 27.26
CA VAL A 266 -5.06 -17.06 26.77
C VAL A 266 -3.56 -16.88 26.55
N TYR A 267 -3.15 -16.64 25.30
CA TYR A 267 -1.74 -16.54 24.96
C TYR A 267 -1.26 -15.12 24.58
N GLU A 268 -2.17 -14.16 24.37
CA GLU A 268 -1.82 -12.83 23.89
C GLU A 268 -0.79 -12.11 24.79
N THR A 269 -0.86 -12.29 26.12
CA THR A 269 0.09 -11.69 27.06
C THR A 269 1.49 -12.30 27.01
N LYS A 270 1.62 -13.51 26.48
CA LYS A 270 2.90 -14.21 26.31
C LYS A 270 3.75 -13.59 25.19
N TYR A 271 3.10 -13.11 24.12
CA TYR A 271 3.76 -12.63 22.92
C TYR A 271 3.70 -11.09 22.79
N GLY A 272 2.73 -10.44 23.42
CA GLY A 272 2.50 -9.01 23.39
C GLY A 272 1.18 -8.60 22.75
N LEU A 273 0.88 -7.30 22.78
CA LEU A 273 -0.44 -6.76 22.45
C LEU A 273 -0.44 -5.79 21.26
N THR A 274 0.71 -5.53 20.64
CA THR A 274 0.77 -4.76 19.40
C THR A 274 0.13 -5.54 18.24
N THR A 275 -0.18 -4.87 17.15
CA THR A 275 -0.80 -5.52 15.98
C THR A 275 0.04 -6.70 15.49
N SER A 276 1.33 -6.50 15.36
CA SER A 276 2.26 -7.51 14.89
C SER A 276 2.46 -8.65 15.91
N GLU A 277 2.59 -8.35 17.20
CA GLU A 277 2.73 -9.35 18.28
C GLU A 277 1.56 -10.31 18.34
N ARG A 278 0.34 -9.83 18.11
CA ARG A 278 -0.88 -10.67 18.09
C ARG A 278 -0.88 -11.68 16.96
N VAL A 279 -0.40 -11.28 15.77
CA VAL A 279 -0.27 -12.20 14.63
C VAL A 279 0.85 -13.20 14.89
N TYR A 280 2.00 -12.72 15.35
CA TYR A 280 3.13 -13.58 15.69
C TYR A 280 2.74 -14.65 16.73
N GLY A 281 2.06 -14.26 17.80
CA GLY A 281 1.58 -15.20 18.80
C GLY A 281 0.66 -16.29 18.20
N THR A 282 -0.23 -15.93 17.30
CA THR A 282 -1.10 -16.89 16.60
C THR A 282 -0.29 -17.87 15.74
N VAL A 283 0.69 -17.37 15.00
CA VAL A 283 1.59 -18.20 14.18
C VAL A 283 2.38 -19.16 15.07
N MET A 284 2.93 -18.68 16.18
CA MET A 284 3.73 -19.49 17.09
C MET A 284 2.90 -20.56 17.81
N GLU A 285 1.68 -20.25 18.25
CA GLU A 285 0.79 -21.25 18.85
C GLU A 285 0.44 -22.38 17.85
N ASN A 286 0.17 -22.02 16.58
CA ASN A 286 -0.05 -23.01 15.52
C ASN A 286 1.21 -23.87 15.26
N LEU A 287 2.38 -23.27 15.14
CA LEU A 287 3.66 -23.97 14.91
C LEU A 287 4.00 -24.94 16.05
N GLN A 288 3.66 -24.60 17.30
CA GLN A 288 3.91 -25.40 18.47
C GLN A 288 2.83 -26.48 18.71
N GLY A 289 1.89 -26.66 17.75
CA GLY A 289 0.86 -27.67 17.83
C GLY A 289 -0.29 -27.35 18.80
N ARG A 290 -0.42 -26.09 19.24
CA ARG A 290 -1.52 -25.65 20.11
C ARG A 290 -2.62 -24.90 19.35
N GLY A 291 -2.53 -24.85 18.02
CA GLY A 291 -3.64 -24.39 17.17
C GLY A 291 -4.78 -25.41 17.03
N PRO A 292 -5.91 -25.02 16.43
CA PRO A 292 -6.20 -23.69 15.92
C PRO A 292 -6.39 -22.64 17.03
N CYS A 293 -6.23 -21.36 16.65
CA CYS A 293 -6.38 -20.22 17.57
C CYS A 293 -7.69 -19.48 17.31
N TYR A 294 -8.21 -18.86 18.35
CA TYR A 294 -9.51 -18.19 18.32
C TYR A 294 -9.48 -16.84 19.04
N LEU A 295 -10.39 -15.96 18.66
CA LEU A 295 -10.91 -14.91 19.53
C LEU A 295 -12.08 -15.49 20.31
N ARG A 296 -11.96 -15.48 21.65
CA ARG A 296 -13.00 -16.03 22.54
C ARG A 296 -14.19 -15.09 22.59
N THR A 297 -15.23 -15.42 21.86
CA THR A 297 -16.51 -14.69 21.84
C THR A 297 -17.62 -15.43 22.58
N GLU A 298 -17.41 -16.70 22.94
CA GLU A 298 -18.34 -17.44 23.76
C GLU A 298 -18.61 -16.73 25.10
N GLY A 299 -19.88 -16.63 25.45
CA GLY A 299 -20.33 -16.04 26.72
C GLY A 299 -20.41 -14.53 26.76
N ILE A 300 -20.20 -13.82 25.65
CA ILE A 300 -20.44 -12.36 25.56
C ILE A 300 -21.93 -12.05 25.74
N SER A 301 -22.28 -10.84 26.22
CA SER A 301 -23.66 -10.40 26.40
C SER A 301 -24.42 -10.30 25.07
N GLU A 302 -25.75 -10.28 25.12
CA GLU A 302 -26.58 -10.10 23.91
C GLU A 302 -26.33 -8.74 23.25
N GLU A 303 -26.08 -7.68 24.02
CA GLU A 303 -25.71 -6.37 23.51
C GLU A 303 -24.37 -6.43 22.74
N GLN A 304 -23.36 -7.09 23.33
CA GLN A 304 -22.07 -7.32 22.69
C GLN A 304 -22.21 -8.20 21.43
N ASN A 305 -23.10 -9.20 21.47
CA ASN A 305 -23.41 -10.07 20.36
C ASN A 305 -23.95 -9.29 19.15
N GLU A 306 -24.94 -8.42 19.37
CA GLU A 306 -25.49 -7.56 18.32
C GLU A 306 -24.48 -6.51 17.82
N SER A 307 -23.69 -5.92 18.72
CA SER A 307 -22.62 -5.01 18.35
C SER A 307 -21.58 -5.70 17.46
N LEU A 308 -21.20 -6.94 17.80
CA LEU A 308 -20.22 -7.71 17.05
C LEU A 308 -20.74 -8.12 15.67
N LYS A 309 -21.99 -8.54 15.56
CA LYS A 309 -22.64 -8.85 14.28
C LYS A 309 -22.62 -7.64 13.34
N LYS A 310 -22.99 -6.44 13.85
CA LYS A 310 -22.97 -5.21 13.06
C LYS A 310 -21.55 -4.86 12.57
N ALA A 311 -20.55 -4.98 13.44
CA ALA A 311 -19.16 -4.70 13.08
C ALA A 311 -18.65 -5.66 11.99
N TYR A 312 -18.93 -6.96 12.11
CA TYR A 312 -18.54 -7.94 11.09
C TYR A 312 -19.35 -7.81 9.81
N LEU A 313 -20.62 -7.45 9.88
CA LEU A 313 -21.42 -7.21 8.67
C LEU A 313 -20.82 -6.11 7.80
N ASN A 314 -20.29 -5.06 8.42
CA ASN A 314 -19.66 -3.94 7.69
C ASN A 314 -18.23 -4.27 7.22
N MET A 315 -17.44 -4.94 8.06
CA MET A 315 -16.00 -5.11 7.83
C MET A 315 -15.61 -6.47 7.26
N ALA A 316 -16.37 -7.51 7.55
CA ALA A 316 -16.10 -8.89 7.16
C ALA A 316 -17.40 -9.70 7.03
N PRO A 317 -18.28 -9.36 6.06
CA PRO A 317 -19.60 -9.99 5.92
C PRO A 317 -19.52 -11.51 5.78
N SER A 318 -18.44 -12.06 5.24
CA SER A 318 -18.21 -13.51 5.16
C SER A 318 -18.17 -14.20 6.53
N GLN A 319 -17.72 -13.52 7.60
CA GLN A 319 -17.82 -14.07 8.95
C GLN A 319 -19.27 -14.09 9.45
N THR A 320 -20.06 -13.08 9.13
CA THR A 320 -21.49 -13.05 9.42
C THR A 320 -22.23 -14.19 8.73
N LEU A 321 -21.89 -14.46 7.46
CA LEU A 321 -22.43 -15.60 6.72
C LEU A 321 -22.11 -16.94 7.38
N LYS A 322 -20.89 -17.13 7.88
CA LYS A 322 -20.53 -18.37 8.63
C LYS A 322 -21.43 -18.60 9.85
N TRP A 323 -21.74 -17.56 10.61
CA TRP A 323 -22.66 -17.69 11.73
C TRP A 323 -24.09 -18.00 11.27
N LEU A 324 -24.57 -17.36 10.21
CA LEU A 324 -25.88 -17.64 9.63
C LEU A 324 -25.99 -19.11 9.13
N GLU A 325 -24.97 -19.56 8.40
CA GLU A 325 -24.92 -20.94 7.86
C GLU A 325 -24.85 -21.99 8.96
N SER A 326 -24.12 -21.73 10.05
CA SER A 326 -24.01 -22.61 11.18
C SER A 326 -25.23 -22.56 12.13
N GLY A 327 -26.11 -21.57 11.96
CA GLY A 327 -27.22 -21.31 12.88
C GLY A 327 -26.78 -20.86 14.27
N ARG A 328 -25.55 -20.38 14.43
CA ARG A 328 -24.95 -19.96 15.70
C ARG A 328 -24.78 -18.44 15.79
N LYS A 329 -24.74 -17.96 17.01
CA LYS A 329 -24.43 -16.57 17.33
C LYS A 329 -22.93 -16.41 17.65
N PRO A 330 -22.36 -15.19 17.59
CA PRO A 330 -21.00 -14.92 18.07
C PRO A 330 -20.75 -15.40 19.53
N SER A 331 -21.75 -15.24 20.40
CA SER A 331 -21.71 -15.71 21.81
C SER A 331 -21.71 -17.23 21.99
N GLU A 332 -21.96 -17.98 20.94
CA GLU A 332 -22.04 -19.46 20.92
C GLU A 332 -20.90 -20.11 20.15
N GLN A 333 -20.11 -19.32 19.43
CA GLN A 333 -19.03 -19.83 18.62
C GLN A 333 -17.88 -18.83 18.55
N ASN A 334 -16.72 -19.24 19.03
CA ASN A 334 -15.48 -18.47 18.91
C ASN A 334 -15.10 -18.23 17.45
N VAL A 335 -14.41 -17.11 17.20
CA VAL A 335 -13.93 -16.75 15.87
C VAL A 335 -12.55 -17.32 15.67
N GLU A 336 -12.40 -18.31 14.78
CA GLU A 336 -11.10 -18.84 14.41
C GLU A 336 -10.29 -17.78 13.66
N ILE A 337 -9.00 -17.66 13.99
CA ILE A 337 -8.09 -16.64 13.46
C ILE A 337 -6.81 -17.26 12.92
N GLU A 338 -6.25 -16.60 11.91
CA GLU A 338 -4.96 -16.96 11.31
C GLU A 338 -4.26 -15.74 10.71
N GLY A 339 -2.98 -15.86 10.37
CA GLY A 339 -2.26 -14.85 9.62
C GLY A 339 -2.63 -14.86 8.13
N THR A 340 -2.61 -13.68 7.50
CA THR A 340 -2.79 -13.55 6.05
C THR A 340 -1.50 -13.88 5.29
N GLU A 341 -1.63 -14.01 3.96
CA GLU A 341 -0.49 -13.87 3.06
C GLU A 341 0.18 -12.50 3.25
N PRO A 342 1.51 -12.40 3.03
CA PRO A 342 2.23 -11.12 3.15
C PRO A 342 1.87 -10.13 2.04
N TYR A 343 1.87 -8.82 2.40
CA TYR A 343 1.66 -7.67 1.52
C TYR A 343 2.81 -6.68 1.68
N ILE A 344 3.07 -5.88 0.64
CA ILE A 344 3.95 -4.71 0.73
C ILE A 344 3.06 -3.47 0.76
N VAL A 345 2.88 -2.90 1.94
CA VAL A 345 1.94 -1.81 2.19
C VAL A 345 2.53 -0.80 3.16
N GLY A 346 3.12 0.27 2.64
CA GLY A 346 3.77 1.31 3.45
C GLY A 346 2.84 2.06 4.42
N GLY A 347 1.52 1.90 4.27
CA GLY A 347 0.54 2.40 5.24
C GLY A 347 0.44 1.58 6.52
N HIS A 348 0.99 0.38 6.55
CA HIS A 348 1.01 -0.52 7.70
C HIS A 348 2.43 -0.85 8.14
N THR A 349 3.38 -0.83 7.22
CA THR A 349 4.80 -1.09 7.44
C THR A 349 5.64 0.12 7.03
N ALA A 350 6.97 0.02 7.11
CA ALA A 350 7.87 1.08 6.65
C ALA A 350 8.32 0.92 5.18
N SER A 351 7.76 -0.05 4.46
CA SER A 351 8.14 -0.37 3.08
C SER A 351 7.60 0.63 2.05
N GLY A 352 8.43 1.02 1.09
CA GLY A 352 8.02 1.91 0.00
C GLY A 352 9.15 2.78 -0.54
N TYR A 353 8.80 3.89 -1.17
CA TYR A 353 9.78 4.88 -1.59
C TYR A 353 10.54 5.47 -0.41
N TRP A 354 11.86 5.62 -0.55
CA TRP A 354 12.64 6.43 0.34
C TRP A 354 12.36 7.91 0.05
N VAL A 355 11.64 8.57 0.95
CA VAL A 355 11.22 9.96 0.80
C VAL A 355 11.83 10.88 1.85
N ASP A 356 11.88 12.17 1.55
CA ASP A 356 12.20 13.22 2.52
C ASP A 356 10.96 13.67 3.32
N THR A 357 11.12 14.65 4.20
CA THR A 357 10.02 15.19 5.01
C THR A 357 8.92 15.86 4.17
N ASN A 358 9.21 16.28 2.96
CA ASN A 358 8.27 16.84 1.99
C ASN A 358 7.60 15.76 1.11
N ARG A 359 7.90 14.49 1.35
CA ARG A 359 7.45 13.33 0.56
C ARG A 359 8.02 13.29 -0.86
N GLN A 360 9.09 14.05 -1.14
CA GLN A 360 9.82 13.95 -2.41
C GLN A 360 10.68 12.69 -2.39
N THR A 361 10.77 12.00 -3.54
CA THR A 361 11.61 10.81 -3.73
C THR A 361 13.04 11.20 -4.13
N THR A 362 13.91 10.24 -4.38
CA THR A 362 15.25 10.49 -4.91
C THR A 362 15.29 10.87 -6.40
N ILE A 363 14.13 10.93 -7.05
CA ILE A 363 13.96 11.49 -8.40
C ILE A 363 13.37 12.88 -8.25
N ASN A 364 14.07 13.89 -8.77
CA ASN A 364 13.65 15.29 -8.64
C ASN A 364 12.25 15.51 -9.25
N GLY A 365 11.37 16.16 -8.48
CA GLY A 365 9.99 16.45 -8.87
C GLY A 365 9.01 15.29 -8.79
N LEU A 366 9.47 14.08 -8.41
CA LEU A 366 8.62 12.93 -8.13
C LEU A 366 8.38 12.81 -6.62
N TYR A 367 7.12 12.75 -6.23
CA TYR A 367 6.64 12.59 -4.84
C TYR A 367 5.94 11.26 -4.66
N ALA A 368 5.90 10.77 -3.43
CA ALA A 368 5.14 9.57 -3.08
C ALA A 368 4.37 9.79 -1.77
N ALA A 369 3.09 9.40 -1.73
CA ALA A 369 2.24 9.55 -0.56
C ALA A 369 1.27 8.38 -0.36
N GLY A 370 0.93 8.10 0.88
CA GLY A 370 0.09 6.96 1.26
C GLY A 370 0.87 5.65 1.29
N ASP A 371 0.20 4.53 0.98
CA ASP A 371 0.78 3.19 1.12
C ASP A 371 1.96 2.89 0.21
N VAL A 372 2.25 3.75 -0.77
CA VAL A 372 3.41 3.63 -1.66
C VAL A 372 4.67 4.30 -1.09
N ALA A 373 4.52 5.27 -0.17
CA ALA A 373 5.64 5.91 0.51
C ALA A 373 6.14 5.08 1.69
N GLY A 374 7.46 4.96 1.85
CA GLY A 374 8.09 4.19 2.90
C GLY A 374 8.46 5.00 4.15
N GLY A 375 9.06 4.33 5.13
CA GLY A 375 9.62 4.93 6.34
C GLY A 375 8.61 5.25 7.46
N CYS A 376 7.32 5.39 7.12
CA CYS A 376 6.29 5.85 8.04
C CYS A 376 5.17 4.80 8.18
N PRO A 377 5.30 3.78 9.05
CA PRO A 377 4.27 2.77 9.27
C PRO A 377 3.05 3.33 10.02
N GLN A 378 1.96 2.55 10.05
CA GLN A 378 0.74 2.87 10.81
C GLN A 378 0.03 4.17 10.34
N LYS A 379 0.19 4.57 9.06
CA LYS A 379 -0.49 5.75 8.48
C LYS A 379 -1.99 5.60 8.42
N TYR A 380 -2.43 4.46 7.93
CA TYR A 380 -3.83 4.19 7.63
C TYR A 380 -4.45 5.31 6.75
N VAL A 381 -5.73 5.57 6.95
CA VAL A 381 -6.48 6.53 6.11
C VAL A 381 -6.05 7.99 6.37
N THR A 382 -6.03 8.41 7.63
CA THR A 382 -5.72 9.81 8.00
C THR A 382 -4.27 10.16 7.72
N GLY A 383 -3.34 9.25 8.01
CA GLY A 383 -1.93 9.46 7.67
C GLY A 383 -1.68 9.55 6.17
N ALA A 384 -2.40 8.75 5.35
CA ALA A 384 -2.32 8.86 3.90
C ALA A 384 -2.82 10.22 3.39
N MET A 385 -3.87 10.79 4.00
CA MET A 385 -4.34 12.16 3.71
C MET A 385 -3.29 13.20 4.05
N VAL A 386 -2.68 13.09 5.24
CA VAL A 386 -1.64 14.03 5.68
C VAL A 386 -0.43 13.99 4.74
N GLU A 387 0.01 12.80 4.34
CA GLU A 387 1.12 12.71 3.37
C GLU A 387 0.77 13.32 2.02
N GLY A 388 -0.47 13.11 1.54
CA GLY A 388 -0.98 13.78 0.34
C GLY A 388 -0.99 15.30 0.49
N GLU A 389 -1.36 15.82 1.67
CA GLU A 389 -1.34 17.25 1.99
C GLU A 389 0.09 17.81 2.00
N ILE A 390 1.03 17.12 2.66
CA ILE A 390 2.43 17.55 2.74
C ILE A 390 3.04 17.62 1.34
N ALA A 391 2.92 16.53 0.56
CA ALA A 391 3.41 16.48 -0.81
C ALA A 391 2.82 17.60 -1.68
N ALA A 392 1.51 17.80 -1.61
CA ALA A 392 0.80 18.81 -2.40
C ALA A 392 1.26 20.24 -2.07
N LYS A 393 1.42 20.57 -0.80
CA LYS A 393 1.92 21.90 -0.37
C LYS A 393 3.33 22.16 -0.88
N HIS A 394 4.21 21.18 -0.78
CA HIS A 394 5.58 21.33 -1.30
C HIS A 394 5.62 21.39 -2.84
N ILE A 395 4.78 20.63 -3.52
CA ILE A 395 4.62 20.71 -4.98
C ILE A 395 4.24 22.14 -5.39
N VAL A 396 3.25 22.75 -4.73
CA VAL A 396 2.82 24.13 -5.01
C VAL A 396 3.98 25.10 -4.77
N GLN A 397 4.65 25.01 -3.63
CA GLN A 397 5.80 25.85 -3.32
C GLN A 397 6.88 25.76 -4.41
N MET A 398 7.25 24.54 -4.85
CA MET A 398 8.28 24.37 -5.88
C MET A 398 7.86 24.91 -7.24
N LEU A 399 6.58 24.84 -7.58
CA LEU A 399 6.05 25.41 -8.82
C LEU A 399 6.06 26.95 -8.76
N ASP A 400 5.66 27.56 -7.64
CA ASP A 400 5.71 29.01 -7.42
C ASP A 400 7.15 29.55 -7.52
N GLU A 401 8.12 28.83 -6.94
CA GLU A 401 9.54 29.18 -7.02
C GLU A 401 10.06 29.10 -8.47
N GLN A 402 9.66 28.06 -9.23
CA GLN A 402 10.03 27.92 -10.63
C GLN A 402 9.43 29.02 -11.52
N GLU A 403 8.16 29.36 -11.31
CA GLU A 403 7.51 30.46 -12.06
C GLU A 403 8.13 31.82 -11.74
N SER A 404 8.53 32.03 -10.50
CA SER A 404 9.18 33.28 -10.06
C SER A 404 10.59 33.44 -10.61
N ALA A 405 11.28 32.32 -10.91
CA ALA A 405 12.64 32.31 -11.44
C ALA A 405 12.71 32.39 -12.99
N SER A 406 11.60 32.13 -13.68
CA SER A 406 11.54 32.13 -15.16
C SER A 406 10.84 33.38 -15.68
N ASP A 407 11.57 34.18 -16.47
CA ASP A 407 11.02 35.35 -17.19
C ASP A 407 10.11 34.97 -18.38
N GLU A 408 10.05 33.71 -18.77
CA GLU A 408 9.23 33.20 -19.87
C GLU A 408 8.50 31.91 -19.49
N ARG A 409 7.17 31.86 -19.65
CA ARG A 409 6.37 30.66 -19.67
C ARG A 409 6.71 29.86 -20.94
N SER A 410 7.76 29.05 -20.91
CA SER A 410 8.02 28.12 -22.00
C SER A 410 7.08 26.91 -21.87
N GLU A 411 5.98 26.92 -22.60
CA GLU A 411 5.24 25.70 -22.91
C GLU A 411 6.13 24.86 -23.83
N VAL A 412 6.76 23.82 -23.27
CA VAL A 412 7.43 22.80 -24.09
C VAL A 412 6.32 21.93 -24.71
N GLU A 413 5.81 22.35 -25.86
CA GLU A 413 4.71 21.66 -26.56
C GLU A 413 5.09 20.27 -27.10
N THR A 414 6.36 19.95 -27.22
CA THR A 414 6.84 18.71 -27.85
C THR A 414 7.74 17.90 -26.91
N LEU A 415 7.71 16.58 -27.05
CA LEU A 415 8.72 15.70 -26.45
C LEU A 415 10.07 15.95 -27.12
N ASP A 416 11.14 15.98 -26.34
CA ASP A 416 12.48 15.90 -26.93
C ASP A 416 12.71 14.52 -27.55
N ALA A 417 13.73 14.39 -28.41
CA ALA A 417 13.97 13.17 -29.16
C ALA A 417 14.24 11.93 -28.29
N LYS A 418 14.84 12.14 -27.10
CA LYS A 418 15.17 11.05 -26.18
C LYS A 418 13.89 10.49 -25.50
N LEU A 419 13.05 11.37 -24.99
CA LEU A 419 11.76 10.98 -24.41
C LEU A 419 10.80 10.40 -25.47
N GLN A 420 10.84 10.93 -26.72
CA GLN A 420 10.05 10.37 -27.82
C GLN A 420 10.45 8.91 -28.09
N THR A 421 11.75 8.59 -28.08
CA THR A 421 12.22 7.21 -28.24
C THR A 421 11.68 6.30 -27.13
N VAL A 422 11.70 6.74 -25.87
CA VAL A 422 11.14 5.99 -24.74
C VAL A 422 9.65 5.72 -24.94
N VAL A 423 8.90 6.72 -25.42
CA VAL A 423 7.47 6.58 -25.70
C VAL A 423 7.22 5.58 -26.84
N ASP A 424 7.98 5.69 -27.95
CA ASP A 424 7.82 4.80 -29.12
C ASP A 424 8.15 3.34 -28.77
N ASP A 425 9.19 3.12 -27.97
CA ASP A 425 9.57 1.80 -27.47
C ASP A 425 8.46 1.20 -26.61
N LYS A 426 7.84 2.02 -25.75
CA LYS A 426 6.76 1.56 -24.88
C LYS A 426 5.47 1.24 -25.66
N ILE A 427 5.11 2.04 -26.64
CA ILE A 427 3.97 1.76 -27.53
C ILE A 427 4.22 0.47 -28.33
N THR A 428 5.45 0.25 -28.74
CA THR A 428 5.87 -0.99 -29.41
C THR A 428 5.72 -2.19 -28.47
N GLU A 429 6.11 -2.06 -27.20
CA GLU A 429 5.92 -3.09 -26.18
C GLU A 429 4.43 -3.43 -25.97
N TYR A 430 3.54 -2.41 -25.83
CA TYR A 430 2.09 -2.65 -25.74
C TYR A 430 1.57 -3.42 -26.95
N SER A 431 1.98 -2.99 -28.14
CA SER A 431 1.58 -3.63 -29.41
C SER A 431 2.12 -5.05 -29.53
N HIS A 432 3.29 -5.33 -28.98
CA HIS A 432 3.84 -6.69 -28.94
C HIS A 432 2.90 -7.63 -28.19
N TYR A 433 2.49 -7.31 -26.98
CA TYR A 433 1.58 -8.16 -26.20
C TYR A 433 0.22 -8.36 -26.87
N LEU A 434 -0.33 -7.31 -27.50
CA LEU A 434 -1.62 -7.39 -28.20
C LEU A 434 -1.57 -8.24 -29.49
N ASN A 435 -0.40 -8.41 -30.09
CA ASN A 435 -0.21 -9.11 -31.37
C ASN A 435 0.62 -10.40 -31.25
N ASN A 436 1.07 -10.77 -30.06
CA ASN A 436 1.93 -11.93 -29.89
C ASN A 436 1.25 -13.21 -30.45
N PRO A 437 1.77 -13.83 -31.51
CA PRO A 437 1.13 -15.01 -32.12
C PRO A 437 1.32 -16.28 -31.29
N SER A 438 2.31 -16.32 -30.42
CA SER A 438 2.69 -17.55 -29.71
C SER A 438 1.87 -17.78 -28.43
N GLY A 439 1.49 -16.76 -27.70
CA GLY A 439 0.59 -16.81 -26.53
C GLY A 439 0.63 -18.10 -25.70
N MET A 440 1.83 -18.61 -25.40
CA MET A 440 1.99 -19.94 -24.79
C MET A 440 1.52 -19.96 -23.34
N PHE A 441 1.62 -18.82 -22.66
CA PHE A 441 1.28 -18.68 -21.25
C PHE A 441 0.18 -17.65 -21.05
N THR A 442 -0.70 -17.90 -20.09
CA THR A 442 -1.67 -16.92 -19.61
C THR A 442 -1.08 -16.12 -18.44
N THR A 443 -1.53 -14.88 -18.26
CA THR A 443 -1.14 -14.06 -17.10
C THR A 443 -1.49 -14.76 -15.79
N GLU A 444 -2.65 -15.45 -15.72
CA GLU A 444 -3.08 -16.22 -14.57
C GLU A 444 -2.12 -17.33 -14.18
N ALA A 445 -1.67 -18.11 -15.16
CA ALA A 445 -0.75 -19.24 -14.92
C ALA A 445 0.59 -18.75 -14.38
N LEU A 446 1.14 -17.67 -14.95
CA LEU A 446 2.40 -17.10 -14.50
C LEU A 446 2.26 -16.40 -13.13
N GLU A 447 1.13 -15.72 -12.88
CA GLU A 447 0.84 -15.12 -11.57
C GLU A 447 0.74 -16.18 -10.48
N GLU A 448 0.02 -17.28 -10.74
CA GLU A 448 -0.05 -18.40 -9.80
C GLU A 448 1.32 -19.04 -9.55
N ALA A 449 2.13 -19.18 -10.58
CA ALA A 449 3.51 -19.68 -10.45
C ALA A 449 4.36 -18.73 -9.58
N MET A 450 4.30 -17.42 -9.81
CA MET A 450 4.97 -16.40 -9.00
C MET A 450 4.54 -16.48 -7.53
N GLN A 451 3.23 -16.52 -7.28
CA GLN A 451 2.68 -16.59 -5.93
C GLN A 451 3.14 -17.85 -5.19
N LYS A 452 3.19 -19.01 -5.87
CA LYS A 452 3.73 -20.25 -5.31
C LYS A 452 5.23 -20.17 -5.00
N VAL A 453 6.00 -19.51 -5.86
CA VAL A 453 7.43 -19.28 -5.62
C VAL A 453 7.64 -18.45 -4.35
N MET A 454 6.95 -17.34 -4.23
CA MET A 454 7.06 -16.46 -3.07
C MET A 454 6.56 -17.16 -1.79
N ASP A 455 5.44 -17.88 -1.88
CA ASP A 455 4.86 -18.59 -0.75
C ASP A 455 5.80 -19.70 -0.20
N ASN A 456 6.41 -20.48 -1.08
CA ASN A 456 7.24 -21.61 -0.69
C ASN A 456 8.69 -21.24 -0.34
N TYR A 457 9.25 -20.18 -0.94
CA TYR A 457 10.69 -19.91 -0.86
C TYR A 457 11.05 -18.54 -0.29
N ALA A 458 10.12 -17.60 -0.22
CA ALA A 458 10.36 -16.26 0.30
C ALA A 458 9.51 -15.94 1.54
N GLY A 459 9.27 -16.92 2.39
CA GLY A 459 8.59 -16.75 3.67
C GLY A 459 7.11 -16.44 3.56
N GLY A 460 6.36 -17.19 2.76
CA GLY A 460 4.90 -17.15 2.74
C GLY A 460 4.27 -18.06 3.80
N ILE A 461 2.95 -18.21 3.74
CA ILE A 461 2.20 -19.01 4.71
C ILE A 461 2.64 -20.48 4.72
N SER A 462 2.84 -21.07 3.52
CA SER A 462 3.25 -22.49 3.41
C SER A 462 4.64 -22.75 3.98
N ALA A 463 5.49 -21.73 4.07
CA ALA A 463 6.79 -21.76 4.71
C ALA A 463 6.76 -21.25 6.16
N HIS A 464 5.57 -21.07 6.76
CA HIS A 464 5.39 -20.50 8.10
C HIS A 464 6.08 -19.14 8.28
N TYR A 465 6.11 -18.35 7.20
CA TYR A 465 6.82 -17.05 7.11
C TYR A 465 8.34 -17.14 7.27
N GLN A 466 8.91 -18.34 7.23
CA GLN A 466 10.35 -18.63 7.40
C GLN A 466 11.06 -18.71 6.05
N PHE A 467 12.34 -18.38 6.03
CA PHE A 467 13.22 -18.52 4.87
C PHE A 467 14.67 -18.68 5.27
N ASN A 468 15.51 -19.07 4.33
CA ASN A 468 16.97 -19.06 4.40
C ASN A 468 17.57 -18.58 3.08
N ALA A 469 18.88 -18.33 3.06
CA ALA A 469 19.58 -17.82 1.87
C ALA A 469 19.41 -18.73 0.64
N LYS A 470 19.42 -20.05 0.83
CA LYS A 470 19.25 -21.01 -0.28
C LYS A 470 17.86 -20.95 -0.89
N GLN A 471 16.83 -20.81 -0.06
CA GLN A 471 15.45 -20.65 -0.53
C GLN A 471 15.27 -19.33 -1.27
N LEU A 472 15.82 -18.22 -0.75
CA LEU A 472 15.75 -16.91 -1.41
C LEU A 472 16.46 -16.91 -2.77
N GLU A 473 17.63 -17.54 -2.88
CA GLU A 473 18.34 -17.67 -4.16
C GLU A 473 17.49 -18.45 -5.18
N LEU A 474 16.84 -19.53 -4.76
CA LEU A 474 15.94 -20.29 -5.61
C LEU A 474 14.71 -19.45 -6.02
N ALA A 475 14.14 -18.68 -5.10
CA ALA A 475 13.05 -17.75 -5.39
C ALA A 475 13.47 -16.73 -6.45
N LYS A 476 14.64 -16.09 -6.27
CA LYS A 476 15.21 -15.11 -7.20
C LYS A 476 15.35 -15.67 -8.61
N GLN A 477 15.94 -16.85 -8.73
CA GLN A 477 16.11 -17.52 -10.03
C GLN A 477 14.78 -17.80 -10.71
N LYS A 478 13.80 -18.33 -9.97
CA LYS A 478 12.46 -18.63 -10.50
C LYS A 478 11.68 -17.39 -10.90
N ILE A 479 11.75 -16.31 -10.13
CA ILE A 479 11.08 -15.04 -10.47
C ILE A 479 11.70 -14.45 -11.76
N ARG A 480 13.03 -14.50 -11.93
CA ARG A 480 13.69 -14.06 -13.16
C ARG A 480 13.25 -14.90 -14.38
N GLN A 481 13.14 -16.22 -14.23
CA GLN A 481 12.59 -17.07 -15.28
C GLN A 481 11.16 -16.68 -15.66
N LEU A 482 10.32 -16.33 -14.68
CA LEU A 482 8.96 -15.86 -14.95
C LEU A 482 8.94 -14.49 -15.65
N GLN A 483 9.91 -13.61 -15.37
CA GLN A 483 10.06 -12.35 -16.11
C GLN A 483 10.42 -12.59 -17.58
N GLU A 484 11.29 -13.57 -17.85
CA GLU A 484 11.62 -13.95 -19.23
C GLU A 484 10.40 -14.51 -19.97
N LEU A 485 9.60 -15.36 -19.31
CA LEU A 485 8.39 -15.94 -19.88
C LEU A 485 7.28 -14.91 -20.12
N LEU A 486 7.33 -13.77 -19.47
CA LEU A 486 6.33 -12.71 -19.67
C LEU A 486 6.28 -12.22 -21.12
N SER A 487 7.41 -12.21 -21.83
CA SER A 487 7.47 -11.83 -23.25
C SER A 487 6.65 -12.76 -24.17
N ASP A 488 6.34 -13.98 -23.72
CA ASP A 488 5.56 -14.97 -24.48
C ASP A 488 4.05 -14.91 -24.17
N VAL A 489 3.63 -13.98 -23.30
CA VAL A 489 2.21 -13.78 -22.99
C VAL A 489 1.54 -13.01 -24.13
N LYS A 490 0.29 -13.34 -24.41
CA LYS A 490 -0.58 -12.60 -25.32
C LYS A 490 -1.72 -11.95 -24.53
N ALA A 491 -2.06 -10.73 -24.89
CA ALA A 491 -3.27 -10.05 -24.45
C ALA A 491 -4.26 -10.00 -25.62
N ASP A 492 -5.48 -10.48 -25.42
CA ASP A 492 -6.51 -10.46 -26.46
C ASP A 492 -7.25 -9.12 -26.55
N ASP A 493 -7.13 -8.27 -25.52
CA ASP A 493 -7.67 -6.92 -25.48
C ASP A 493 -6.88 -6.01 -24.51
N MET A 494 -7.31 -4.76 -24.36
CA MET A 494 -6.67 -3.77 -23.48
C MET A 494 -6.83 -4.12 -22.00
N HIS A 495 -7.89 -4.81 -21.61
CA HIS A 495 -8.09 -5.27 -20.25
C HIS A 495 -7.11 -6.40 -19.89
N GLU A 496 -6.87 -7.33 -20.80
CA GLU A 496 -5.84 -8.35 -20.62
C GLU A 496 -4.42 -7.78 -20.66
N LEU A 497 -4.18 -6.75 -21.48
CA LEU A 497 -2.93 -5.99 -21.44
C LEU A 497 -2.67 -5.41 -20.05
N MET A 498 -3.70 -4.91 -19.37
CA MET A 498 -3.57 -4.47 -17.98
C MET A 498 -3.08 -5.60 -17.09
N PHE A 499 -3.59 -6.82 -17.21
CA PHE A 499 -3.13 -7.97 -16.41
C PHE A 499 -1.68 -8.36 -16.70
N VAL A 500 -1.20 -8.19 -17.95
CA VAL A 500 0.21 -8.38 -18.27
C VAL A 500 1.09 -7.42 -17.48
N TYR A 501 0.71 -6.13 -17.44
CA TYR A 501 1.44 -5.11 -16.67
C TYR A 501 1.32 -5.32 -15.16
N GLU A 502 0.18 -5.72 -14.65
CA GLU A 502 0.01 -6.11 -13.24
C GLU A 502 0.94 -7.26 -12.82
N LEU A 503 1.14 -8.23 -13.70
CA LEU A 503 2.11 -9.32 -13.47
C LEU A 503 3.56 -8.81 -13.53
N ARG A 504 3.90 -7.98 -14.52
CA ARG A 504 5.21 -7.31 -14.61
C ARG A 504 5.56 -6.56 -13.33
N GLU A 505 4.63 -5.76 -12.83
CA GLU A 505 4.76 -4.98 -11.62
C GLU A 505 5.05 -5.87 -10.40
N ARG A 506 4.26 -6.91 -10.21
CA ARG A 506 4.44 -7.88 -9.13
C ARG A 506 5.78 -8.60 -9.20
N LEU A 507 6.22 -9.02 -10.38
CA LEU A 507 7.51 -9.70 -10.57
C LEU A 507 8.68 -8.79 -10.17
N VAL A 508 8.64 -7.50 -10.54
CA VAL A 508 9.64 -6.50 -10.15
C VAL A 508 9.66 -6.32 -8.62
N VAL A 509 8.48 -6.17 -8.00
CA VAL A 509 8.36 -6.03 -6.54
C VAL A 509 8.85 -7.30 -5.81
N CYS A 510 8.54 -8.49 -6.33
CA CYS A 510 9.03 -9.76 -5.76
C CYS A 510 10.55 -9.82 -5.68
N LEU A 511 11.26 -9.40 -6.74
CA LEU A 511 12.73 -9.36 -6.73
C LEU A 511 13.27 -8.40 -5.67
N SER A 512 12.63 -7.23 -5.50
CA SER A 512 13.01 -6.27 -4.46
C SER A 512 12.77 -6.84 -3.05
N VAL A 513 11.63 -7.50 -2.82
CA VAL A 513 11.33 -8.17 -1.55
C VAL A 513 12.40 -9.24 -1.25
N ILE A 514 12.73 -10.09 -2.21
CA ILE A 514 13.75 -11.14 -2.07
C ILE A 514 15.11 -10.51 -1.72
N ALA A 515 15.53 -9.46 -2.43
CA ALA A 515 16.81 -8.79 -2.18
C ALA A 515 16.89 -8.17 -0.78
N HIS A 516 15.80 -7.56 -0.29
CA HIS A 516 15.74 -6.98 1.05
C HIS A 516 15.73 -8.06 2.13
N LEU A 517 14.98 -9.17 1.95
CA LEU A 517 14.99 -10.32 2.86
C LEU A 517 16.40 -10.94 2.95
N GLU A 518 17.11 -11.06 1.83
CA GLU A 518 18.48 -11.58 1.78
C GLU A 518 19.47 -10.64 2.48
N ALA A 519 19.27 -9.33 2.35
CA ALA A 519 20.17 -8.33 2.89
C ALA A 519 20.12 -8.21 4.42
N ARG A 520 18.94 -8.36 5.05
CA ARG A 520 18.78 -8.27 6.51
C ARG A 520 19.17 -9.57 7.19
N LYS A 521 20.32 -9.57 7.83
CA LYS A 521 20.89 -10.77 8.50
C LYS A 521 20.57 -10.79 10.00
N GLU A 522 19.28 -10.78 10.30
CA GLU A 522 18.70 -10.95 11.63
C GLU A 522 17.26 -11.43 11.53
N THR A 523 16.68 -11.88 12.61
CA THR A 523 15.24 -12.04 12.73
C THR A 523 14.67 -10.93 13.59
N ARG A 524 13.90 -10.05 12.96
CA ARG A 524 13.15 -8.96 13.60
C ARG A 524 11.67 -9.17 13.28
N TRP A 525 10.97 -9.68 14.26
CA TRP A 525 9.68 -10.32 14.06
C TRP A 525 8.55 -9.40 13.55
N HIS A 526 8.63 -8.06 13.68
CA HIS A 526 7.62 -7.18 13.11
C HIS A 526 7.52 -7.28 11.59
N SER A 527 8.56 -7.71 10.91
CA SER A 527 8.54 -8.04 9.48
C SER A 527 7.91 -9.41 9.20
N PHE A 528 7.56 -10.19 10.23
CA PHE A 528 7.13 -11.59 10.14
C PHE A 528 7.99 -12.45 9.24
N ALA A 529 9.26 -12.13 9.21
CA ALA A 529 10.26 -12.85 8.47
C ALA A 529 11.20 -13.53 9.47
N GLU A 530 11.10 -14.83 9.60
CA GLU A 530 12.08 -15.60 10.37
C GLU A 530 13.18 -16.07 9.45
N ASN A 531 14.33 -15.42 9.55
CA ASN A 531 15.54 -15.82 8.86
C ASN A 531 16.18 -16.99 9.61
N LEU A 532 16.07 -18.20 9.06
CA LEU A 532 16.57 -19.42 9.68
C LEU A 532 18.11 -19.45 9.78
N ASP A 533 18.83 -18.68 8.94
CA ASP A 533 20.29 -18.55 9.00
C ASP A 533 20.71 -17.55 10.08
N TYR A 534 19.84 -16.60 10.45
CA TYR A 534 20.08 -15.55 11.44
C TYR A 534 18.87 -15.38 12.36
N PRO A 535 18.65 -16.34 13.29
CA PRO A 535 17.42 -16.36 14.11
C PRO A 535 17.39 -15.30 15.20
N GLU A 536 18.53 -14.69 15.52
CA GLU A 536 18.65 -13.71 16.60
C GLU A 536 18.45 -12.29 16.09
N LYS A 537 17.81 -11.45 16.92
CA LYS A 537 17.72 -10.01 16.73
C LYS A 537 19.02 -9.34 17.17
N SER A 538 19.49 -8.34 16.43
CA SER A 538 20.74 -7.65 16.72
C SER A 538 20.61 -6.14 16.59
N ASP A 539 21.17 -5.39 17.54
CA ASP A 539 21.24 -3.93 17.48
C ASP A 539 22.13 -3.41 16.35
N ALA A 540 23.05 -4.24 15.84
CA ALA A 540 23.82 -3.91 14.63
C ALA A 540 22.94 -3.73 13.38
N TRP A 541 21.71 -4.22 13.43
CA TRP A 541 20.69 -4.10 12.38
C TRP A 541 19.65 -3.01 12.64
N LEU A 542 19.87 -2.11 13.61
CA LEU A 542 19.10 -0.87 13.76
C LEU A 542 19.47 0.12 12.65
N LYS A 543 19.08 -0.22 11.43
CA LYS A 543 19.31 0.54 10.20
C LYS A 543 18.23 0.19 9.14
N TYR A 544 18.05 1.06 8.17
CA TYR A 544 17.21 0.73 7.03
C TYR A 544 17.98 -0.13 6.03
N VAL A 545 17.25 -1.09 5.45
CA VAL A 545 17.67 -1.76 4.22
C VAL A 545 16.99 -1.03 3.08
N ASN A 546 17.75 -0.27 2.31
CA ASN A 546 17.30 0.43 1.13
C ASN A 546 17.85 -0.26 -0.12
N SER A 547 17.28 0.06 -1.28
CA SER A 547 17.77 -0.44 -2.56
C SER A 547 17.56 0.55 -3.68
N ARG A 548 18.37 0.41 -4.74
CA ARG A 548 18.21 1.10 -6.00
C ARG A 548 18.43 0.10 -7.13
N TYR A 549 17.67 0.23 -8.20
CA TYR A 549 17.84 -0.57 -9.40
C TYR A 549 18.83 0.12 -10.33
N GLU A 550 19.94 -0.53 -10.62
CA GLU A 550 21.03 -0.03 -11.46
C GLU A 550 21.58 -1.19 -12.30
N ASP A 551 21.79 -0.96 -13.58
CA ASP A 551 22.39 -1.93 -14.52
C ASP A 551 21.70 -3.32 -14.51
N GLY A 552 20.38 -3.35 -14.40
CA GLY A 552 19.60 -4.59 -14.39
C GLY A 552 19.57 -5.34 -13.05
N GLU A 553 20.19 -4.77 -11.98
CA GLU A 553 20.31 -5.40 -10.68
C GLU A 553 19.82 -4.48 -9.55
N ILE A 554 19.31 -5.10 -8.49
CA ILE A 554 18.93 -4.39 -7.26
C ILE A 554 20.18 -4.26 -6.38
N LYS A 555 20.64 -3.04 -6.19
CA LYS A 555 21.77 -2.69 -5.31
C LYS A 555 21.25 -2.32 -3.94
N ILE A 556 21.77 -2.99 -2.91
CA ILE A 556 21.40 -2.74 -1.51
C ILE A 556 22.21 -1.57 -0.96
N ILE A 557 21.53 -0.70 -0.23
CA ILE A 557 22.08 0.46 0.46
C ILE A 557 21.65 0.37 1.93
N PHE A 558 22.59 0.48 2.86
CA PHE A 558 22.25 0.59 4.28
C PHE A 558 22.26 2.05 4.71
N ARG A 559 21.22 2.47 5.44
CA ARG A 559 21.10 3.82 5.99
C ARG A 559 20.87 3.77 7.49
N ASP A 560 21.47 4.72 8.20
CA ASP A 560 21.27 4.89 9.64
C ASP A 560 19.83 5.38 9.92
N LEU A 561 19.33 5.09 11.12
CA LEU A 561 18.02 5.54 11.55
C LEU A 561 17.97 7.08 11.63
N VAL A 562 16.87 7.67 11.20
CA VAL A 562 16.60 9.11 11.27
C VAL A 562 15.67 9.40 12.44
N GLY A 563 16.13 10.20 13.39
CA GLY A 563 15.38 10.61 14.57
C GLY A 563 14.35 11.72 14.28
N ARG A 564 13.49 11.98 15.25
CA ARG A 564 12.40 12.97 15.11
C ARG A 564 12.87 14.42 15.01
N GLU A 565 14.06 14.71 15.53
CA GLU A 565 14.68 16.05 15.49
C GLU A 565 15.50 16.29 14.21
N GLU A 566 15.65 15.26 13.38
CA GLU A 566 16.44 15.27 12.16
C GLU A 566 15.47 15.42 10.97
N ALA A 567 15.43 16.59 10.33
CA ALA A 567 14.72 16.73 9.05
C ALA A 567 15.62 16.21 7.93
N TYR A 568 15.34 15.00 7.43
CA TYR A 568 16.07 14.47 6.29
C TYR A 568 15.52 15.06 4.98
N GLU A 569 16.40 15.65 4.18
CA GLU A 569 16.09 16.18 2.86
C GLU A 569 17.04 15.58 1.81
N HIS A 570 16.55 15.38 0.59
CA HIS A 570 17.41 14.96 -0.53
C HIS A 570 18.24 16.13 -1.05
N LEU A 571 19.47 15.82 -1.45
CA LEU A 571 20.32 16.73 -2.22
C LEU A 571 20.29 16.27 -3.68
N TYR A 572 19.81 17.14 -4.57
CA TYR A 572 19.72 16.89 -6.01
C TYR A 572 20.85 17.53 -6.78
#